data_38d5fb9020e38c7e2590f962046e65ee
#
_entry.id   38d5fb9020e38c7e2590f962046e65ee
#
_cell.length_a   1.000
_cell.length_b   1.000
_cell.length_c   1.000
_cell.angle_alpha   90.00
_cell.angle_beta   90.00
_cell.angle_gamma   90.00
#
_symmetry.space_group_name_H-M   'P 1'
#
loop_
_entity.id
_entity.type
_entity.pdbx_description
1 polymer ?
#
loop_
_entity_poly.entity_id
_entity_poly.type
_entity_poly.pdbx_seq_one_letter_code
_entity_poly.pdbx_strand_id
1 'polypeptide(L)'
;MVSGTRLTQRVFGLVLGRKTFEGLAGYWPSQTGKWADMVNGLPKYVGSTTLSGDLEWNATLLEGDLEDSIPKLKDEVAGDLFMHGSGEFAYALAERGLIDEFEVYLNPLVWGRGNVHVLGDRGTVRMELGDIKRFDSGVVLLTYLPA
;
A
#
# COMPACT_ATOMS: atom_id res chain seq x y z
N MET A 1 8.87 -9.62 -13.63
CA MET A 1 7.73 -8.70 -13.75
C MET A 1 6.63 -9.23 -12.85
N VAL A 2 6.30 -8.49 -11.83
CA VAL A 2 5.14 -8.80 -10.98
C VAL A 2 3.95 -8.97 -11.91
N SER A 3 3.18 -10.02 -11.73
CA SER A 3 1.98 -10.23 -12.54
C SER A 3 1.06 -9.03 -12.32
N GLY A 4 1.18 -8.04 -13.18
CA GLY A 4 0.35 -6.84 -13.19
C GLY A 4 -1.14 -7.13 -13.35
N THR A 5 -1.48 -8.39 -13.59
CA THR A 5 -2.84 -8.85 -13.81
C THR A 5 -3.69 -8.85 -12.54
N ARG A 6 -3.09 -9.14 -11.37
CA ARG A 6 -3.85 -9.14 -10.11
C ARG A 6 -4.12 -7.71 -9.63
N LEU A 7 -3.10 -6.84 -9.73
CA LEU A 7 -3.24 -5.43 -9.41
C LEU A 7 -4.25 -4.69 -10.31
N THR A 8 -4.27 -5.01 -11.60
CA THR A 8 -5.12 -4.30 -12.57
C THR A 8 -6.59 -4.71 -12.57
N GLN A 9 -6.93 -5.90 -12.08
CA GLN A 9 -8.31 -6.42 -12.17
C GLN A 9 -9.12 -6.30 -10.87
N ARG A 10 -8.47 -6.14 -9.71
CA ARG A 10 -9.15 -6.15 -8.41
C ARG A 10 -8.92 -4.90 -7.57
N VAL A 11 -7.90 -4.09 -7.90
CA VAL A 11 -7.59 -2.87 -7.16
C VAL A 11 -8.52 -1.74 -7.60
N PHE A 12 -9.25 -1.19 -6.65
CA PHE A 12 -10.21 -0.11 -6.85
C PHE A 12 -9.80 1.20 -6.16
N GLY A 13 -8.74 1.18 -5.38
CA GLY A 13 -8.22 2.37 -4.73
C GLY A 13 -6.86 2.13 -4.07
N LEU A 14 -6.12 3.20 -3.87
CA LEU A 14 -4.86 3.20 -3.14
C LEU A 14 -5.06 3.81 -1.76
N VAL A 15 -4.54 3.15 -0.73
CA VAL A 15 -4.46 3.69 0.63
C VAL A 15 -3.02 4.06 0.91
N LEU A 16 -2.75 5.31 1.25
CA LEU A 16 -1.39 5.85 1.34
C LEU A 16 -1.19 6.64 2.64
N GLY A 17 -0.02 6.51 3.23
CA GLY A 17 0.45 7.45 4.23
C GLY A 17 0.93 8.77 3.56
N ARG A 18 1.01 9.84 4.33
CA ARG A 18 1.34 11.18 3.83
C ARG A 18 2.62 11.22 2.99
N LYS A 19 3.73 10.71 3.52
CA LYS A 19 5.04 10.76 2.83
C LYS A 19 5.02 10.01 1.50
N THR A 20 4.39 8.85 1.48
CA THR A 20 4.25 8.05 0.26
C THR A 20 3.35 8.77 -0.74
N PHE A 21 2.23 9.35 -0.28
CA PHE A 21 1.34 10.16 -1.13
C PHE A 21 2.10 11.32 -1.77
N GLU A 22 2.79 12.13 -0.99
CA GLU A 22 3.55 13.28 -1.50
C GLU A 22 4.60 12.88 -2.54
N GLY A 23 5.33 11.79 -2.29
CA GLY A 23 6.33 11.25 -3.23
C GLY A 23 5.71 10.75 -4.53
N LEU A 24 4.62 10.00 -4.45
CA LEU A 24 3.93 9.46 -5.63
C LEU A 24 3.19 10.54 -6.41
N ALA A 25 2.55 11.49 -5.75
CA ALA A 25 1.87 12.63 -6.37
C ALA A 25 2.85 13.57 -7.08
N GLY A 26 4.09 13.65 -6.63
CA GLY A 26 5.14 14.40 -7.31
C GLY A 26 5.73 13.71 -8.55
N TYR A 27 5.51 12.41 -8.70
CA TYR A 27 6.11 11.61 -9.78
C TYR A 27 5.09 11.16 -10.85
N TRP A 28 4.01 10.49 -10.44
CA TRP A 28 3.11 9.79 -11.37
C TRP A 28 2.31 10.70 -12.31
N PRO A 29 1.84 11.88 -11.92
CA PRO A 29 1.07 12.74 -12.84
C PRO A 29 1.81 13.13 -14.12
N SER A 30 3.15 13.17 -14.08
CA SER A 30 3.99 13.48 -15.24
C SER A 30 4.37 12.26 -16.09
N GLN A 31 4.05 11.05 -15.62
CA GLN A 31 4.37 9.81 -16.32
C GLN A 31 3.29 9.42 -17.34
N THR A 32 3.66 8.63 -18.34
CA THR A 32 2.77 8.15 -19.39
C THR A 32 2.86 6.64 -19.55
N GLY A 33 1.84 6.03 -20.15
CA GLY A 33 1.75 4.61 -20.41
C GLY A 33 0.71 3.92 -19.52
N LYS A 34 0.36 2.68 -19.86
CA LYS A 34 -0.74 1.93 -19.22
C LYS A 34 -0.66 1.87 -17.69
N TRP A 35 0.53 1.74 -17.16
CA TRP A 35 0.73 1.70 -15.71
C TRP A 35 0.49 3.07 -15.06
N ALA A 36 1.02 4.13 -15.67
CA ALA A 36 0.78 5.50 -15.22
C ALA A 36 -0.71 5.87 -15.31
N ASP A 37 -1.37 5.52 -16.42
CA ASP A 37 -2.81 5.77 -16.61
C ASP A 37 -3.63 5.07 -15.51
N MET A 38 -3.30 3.82 -15.18
CA MET A 38 -3.96 3.08 -14.10
C MET A 38 -3.74 3.76 -12.75
N VAL A 39 -2.49 4.03 -12.37
CA VAL A 39 -2.17 4.64 -11.08
C VAL A 39 -2.77 6.03 -10.94
N ASN A 40 -2.72 6.84 -12.01
CA ASN A 40 -3.30 8.18 -12.00
C ASN A 40 -4.84 8.15 -11.93
N GLY A 41 -5.47 7.16 -12.55
CA GLY A 41 -6.94 7.02 -12.56
C GLY A 41 -7.55 6.50 -11.26
N LEU A 42 -6.81 5.69 -10.48
CA LEU A 42 -7.31 5.14 -9.22
C LEU A 42 -7.57 6.25 -8.18
N PRO A 43 -8.66 6.17 -7.39
CA PRO A 43 -8.83 7.03 -6.22
C PRO A 43 -7.77 6.72 -5.17
N LYS A 44 -7.30 7.73 -4.46
CA LYS A 44 -6.33 7.65 -3.36
C LYS A 44 -7.01 8.08 -2.07
N TYR A 45 -6.74 7.34 -1.01
CA TYR A 45 -7.22 7.61 0.34
C TYR A 45 -6.01 7.77 1.24
N VAL A 46 -5.83 8.98 1.78
CA VAL A 46 -4.60 9.39 2.46
C VAL A 46 -4.83 9.48 3.96
N GLY A 47 -4.07 8.70 4.72
CA GLY A 47 -3.98 8.82 6.17
C GLY A 47 -2.92 9.85 6.57
N SER A 48 -3.31 10.90 7.28
CA SER A 48 -2.40 11.93 7.75
C SER A 48 -2.98 12.64 8.97
N THR A 49 -2.08 13.04 9.88
CA THR A 49 -2.41 13.92 11.02
C THR A 49 -2.05 15.38 10.77
N THR A 50 -1.42 15.68 9.64
CA THR A 50 -0.87 17.02 9.33
C THR A 50 -1.46 17.65 8.07
N LEU A 51 -1.95 16.84 7.11
CA LEU A 51 -2.63 17.33 5.92
C LEU A 51 -4.06 17.74 6.25
N SER A 52 -4.56 18.75 5.55
CA SER A 52 -5.93 19.23 5.66
C SER A 52 -6.42 19.80 4.33
N GLY A 53 -7.74 19.86 4.16
CA GLY A 53 -8.37 20.40 2.97
C GLY A 53 -8.35 19.44 1.77
N ASP A 54 -8.61 19.98 0.60
CA ASP A 54 -8.65 19.23 -0.64
C ASP A 54 -7.26 18.83 -1.11
N LEU A 55 -7.11 17.57 -1.49
CA LEU A 55 -5.88 17.02 -2.02
C LEU A 55 -5.94 16.91 -3.55
N GLU A 56 -4.80 17.09 -4.19
CA GLU A 56 -4.65 16.87 -5.62
C GLU A 56 -4.54 15.37 -5.96
N TRP A 57 -4.42 15.05 -7.23
CA TRP A 57 -4.15 13.70 -7.75
C TRP A 57 -5.24 12.67 -7.41
N ASN A 58 -6.54 13.06 -7.52
CA ASN A 58 -7.69 12.21 -7.21
C ASN A 58 -7.60 11.59 -5.80
N ALA A 59 -7.18 12.39 -4.82
CA ALA A 59 -6.96 11.94 -3.46
C ALA A 59 -7.96 12.56 -2.48
N THR A 60 -8.35 11.76 -1.49
CA THR A 60 -9.23 12.15 -0.39
C THR A 60 -8.52 11.87 0.93
N LEU A 61 -8.59 12.81 1.85
CA LEU A 61 -8.08 12.62 3.21
C LEU A 61 -9.03 11.71 4.00
N LEU A 62 -8.46 10.69 4.66
CA LEU A 62 -9.22 9.88 5.62
C LEU A 62 -9.51 10.71 6.88
N GLU A 63 -10.76 10.79 7.26
CA GLU A 63 -11.22 11.53 8.41
C GLU A 63 -11.50 10.61 9.60
N GLY A 64 -11.19 11.09 10.79
CA GLY A 64 -11.42 10.36 12.05
C GLY A 64 -10.39 9.28 12.33
N ASP A 65 -10.74 8.37 13.25
CA ASP A 65 -9.88 7.27 13.65
C ASP A 65 -9.82 6.19 12.56
N LEU A 66 -8.68 5.51 12.47
CA LEU A 66 -8.45 4.47 11.44
C LEU A 66 -9.38 3.27 11.65
N GLU A 67 -9.71 2.96 12.90
CA GLU A 67 -10.62 1.88 13.28
C GLU A 67 -12.04 2.08 12.75
N ASP A 68 -12.44 3.31 12.48
CA ASP A 68 -13.75 3.66 11.92
C ASP A 68 -13.64 3.90 10.41
N SER A 69 -12.65 4.66 9.96
CA SER A 69 -12.53 5.10 8.58
C SER A 69 -12.15 3.99 7.61
N ILE A 70 -11.28 3.06 8.00
CA ILE A 70 -10.83 1.97 7.12
C ILE A 70 -11.92 0.92 6.90
N PRO A 71 -12.62 0.40 7.93
CA PRO A 71 -13.75 -0.51 7.69
C PRO A 71 -14.85 0.12 6.82
N LYS A 72 -15.20 1.37 7.09
CA LYS A 72 -16.18 2.10 6.27
C LYS A 72 -15.73 2.19 4.82
N LEU A 73 -14.47 2.53 4.57
CA LEU A 73 -13.91 2.58 3.21
C LEU A 73 -13.95 1.21 2.52
N LYS A 74 -13.63 0.13 3.24
CA LYS A 74 -13.72 -1.25 2.73
C LYS A 74 -15.14 -1.62 2.30
N ASP A 75 -16.14 -1.16 3.04
CA ASP A 75 -17.55 -1.40 2.73
C ASP A 75 -18.05 -0.58 1.51
N GLU A 76 -17.50 0.62 1.31
CA GLU A 76 -17.87 1.52 0.22
C GLU A 76 -17.21 1.15 -1.12
N VAL A 77 -16.05 0.50 -1.09
CA VAL A 77 -15.27 0.15 -2.29
C VAL A 77 -15.58 -1.28 -2.74
N ALA A 78 -15.99 -1.41 -4.00
CA ALA A 78 -16.44 -2.68 -4.59
C ALA A 78 -15.32 -3.68 -4.90
N GLY A 79 -14.09 -3.45 -4.45
CA GLY A 79 -12.93 -4.30 -4.72
C GLY A 79 -11.81 -4.11 -3.72
N ASP A 80 -10.61 -4.51 -4.11
CA ASP A 80 -9.46 -4.46 -3.23
C ASP A 80 -8.91 -3.03 -3.10
N LEU A 81 -8.54 -2.66 -1.88
CA LEU A 81 -7.72 -1.49 -1.59
C LEU A 81 -6.26 -1.94 -1.51
N PHE A 82 -5.40 -1.22 -2.17
CA PHE A 82 -3.98 -1.53 -2.24
C PHE A 82 -3.14 -0.46 -1.55
N MET A 83 -2.15 -0.89 -0.76
CA MET A 83 -1.15 -0.01 -0.16
C MET A 83 0.23 -0.35 -0.72
N HIS A 84 0.95 0.67 -1.16
CA HIS A 84 2.33 0.53 -1.60
C HIS A 84 3.26 1.33 -0.68
N GLY A 85 4.22 0.67 -0.09
CA GLY A 85 5.13 1.30 0.87
C GLY A 85 4.42 1.72 2.17
N SER A 86 4.59 2.98 2.56
CA SER A 86 3.92 3.59 3.74
C SER A 86 4.25 2.93 5.08
N GLY A 87 5.51 2.56 5.32
CA GLY A 87 5.96 1.73 6.44
C GLY A 87 5.33 2.04 7.81
N GLU A 88 5.39 3.27 8.30
CA GLU A 88 4.77 3.65 9.59
C GLU A 88 3.25 3.58 9.56
N PHE A 89 2.64 3.99 8.45
CA PHE A 89 1.19 3.94 8.29
C PHE A 89 0.70 2.50 8.12
N ALA A 90 1.43 1.68 7.34
CA ALA A 90 1.16 0.25 7.22
C ALA A 90 1.26 -0.45 8.58
N TYR A 91 2.26 -0.11 9.39
CA TYR A 91 2.36 -0.63 10.76
C TYR A 91 1.16 -0.23 11.62
N ALA A 92 0.76 1.05 11.56
CA ALA A 92 -0.40 1.53 12.31
C ALA A 92 -1.70 0.81 11.96
N LEU A 93 -1.87 0.43 10.70
CA LEU A 93 -3.01 -0.40 10.26
C LEU A 93 -2.85 -1.86 10.70
N ALA A 94 -1.64 -2.40 10.61
CA ALA A 94 -1.35 -3.78 10.98
C ALA A 94 -1.59 -4.04 12.48
N GLU A 95 -1.10 -3.17 13.36
CA GLU A 95 -1.30 -3.31 14.81
C GLU A 95 -2.78 -3.23 15.24
N ARG A 96 -3.62 -2.64 14.39
CA ARG A 96 -5.08 -2.54 14.59
C ARG A 96 -5.87 -3.66 13.88
N GLY A 97 -5.18 -4.60 13.25
CA GLY A 97 -5.83 -5.68 12.50
C GLY A 97 -6.61 -5.21 11.27
N LEU A 98 -6.24 -4.07 10.69
CA LEU A 98 -6.94 -3.47 9.55
C LEU A 98 -6.36 -3.88 8.19
N ILE A 99 -5.25 -4.63 8.17
CA ILE A 99 -4.65 -5.19 6.96
C ILE A 99 -5.06 -6.66 6.86
N ASP A 100 -5.58 -7.04 5.70
CA ASP A 100 -6.07 -8.39 5.45
C ASP A 100 -4.96 -9.28 4.84
N GLU A 101 -4.04 -8.70 4.10
CA GLU A 101 -2.95 -9.44 3.43
C GLU A 101 -1.70 -8.55 3.27
N PHE A 102 -0.53 -9.11 3.57
CA PHE A 102 0.77 -8.51 3.30
C PHE A 102 1.46 -9.23 2.16
N GLU A 103 1.84 -8.50 1.12
CA GLU A 103 2.66 -8.99 0.03
C GLU A 103 4.09 -8.44 0.14
N VAL A 104 5.05 -9.34 0.34
CA VAL A 104 6.48 -8.99 0.43
C VAL A 104 7.22 -9.55 -0.78
N TYR A 105 7.69 -8.67 -1.64
CA TYR A 105 8.52 -9.02 -2.80
C TYR A 105 9.99 -9.02 -2.40
N LEU A 106 10.55 -10.21 -2.20
CA LEU A 106 11.96 -10.39 -1.91
C LEU A 106 12.76 -10.50 -3.21
N ASN A 107 13.54 -9.47 -3.50
CA ASN A 107 14.37 -9.42 -4.69
C ASN A 107 15.69 -10.17 -4.49
N PRO A 108 16.26 -10.83 -5.52
CA PRO A 108 17.52 -11.55 -5.46
C PRO A 108 18.72 -10.56 -5.49
N LEU A 109 18.75 -9.65 -4.52
CA LEU A 109 19.71 -8.56 -4.46
C LEU A 109 20.11 -8.27 -3.01
N VAL A 110 21.40 -8.18 -2.77
CA VAL A 110 21.96 -7.65 -1.52
C VAL A 110 22.36 -6.21 -1.75
N TRP A 111 21.57 -5.27 -1.25
CA TRP A 111 21.85 -3.84 -1.44
C TRP A 111 22.98 -3.32 -0.59
N GLY A 112 23.25 -3.95 0.57
CA GLY A 112 24.34 -3.63 1.49
C GLY A 112 24.13 -2.35 2.30
N ARG A 113 23.04 -1.63 2.11
CA ARG A 113 22.66 -0.41 2.86
C ARG A 113 21.16 -0.17 2.82
N GLY A 114 20.66 0.51 3.82
CA GLY A 114 19.25 0.90 3.91
C GLY A 114 19.02 1.69 5.19
N ASN A 115 18.01 2.54 5.19
CA ASN A 115 17.64 3.38 6.34
C ASN A 115 16.12 3.36 6.58
N VAL A 116 15.40 2.45 5.94
CA VAL A 116 13.94 2.31 6.07
C VAL A 116 13.61 0.88 6.46
N HIS A 117 12.86 0.72 7.52
CA HIS A 117 12.30 -0.56 7.93
C HIS A 117 10.99 -0.85 7.16
N VAL A 118 10.69 -2.10 6.89
CA VAL A 118 9.51 -2.50 6.09
C VAL A 118 8.21 -1.97 6.70
N LEU A 119 8.05 -2.07 8.02
CA LEU A 119 6.88 -1.61 8.76
C LEU A 119 7.21 -0.57 9.84
N GLY A 120 8.29 0.18 9.67
CA GLY A 120 8.76 1.12 10.68
C GLY A 120 9.55 0.45 11.80
N ASP A 121 9.88 1.22 12.83
CA ASP A 121 10.69 0.81 13.99
C ASP A 121 9.82 0.84 15.27
N ARG A 122 8.86 -0.05 15.35
CA ARG A 122 7.89 -0.14 16.44
C ARG A 122 7.76 -1.61 16.90
N GLY A 123 6.73 -1.92 17.64
CA GLY A 123 6.50 -3.24 18.23
C GLY A 123 6.40 -4.40 17.21
N THR A 124 6.04 -5.56 17.69
CA THR A 124 5.92 -6.79 16.91
C THR A 124 4.49 -7.00 16.45
N VAL A 125 4.30 -7.22 15.15
CA VAL A 125 3.04 -7.70 14.56
C VAL A 125 3.27 -9.16 14.14
N ARG A 126 2.42 -10.08 14.60
CA ARG A 126 2.49 -11.50 14.22
C ARG A 126 1.68 -11.73 12.96
N MET A 127 2.23 -12.55 12.07
CA MET A 127 1.61 -12.92 10.81
C MET A 127 1.80 -14.41 10.54
N GLU A 128 0.91 -14.98 9.77
CA GLU A 128 1.00 -16.35 9.28
C GLU A 128 1.32 -16.38 7.79
N LEU A 129 2.19 -17.29 7.37
CA LEU A 129 2.50 -17.47 5.95
C LEU A 129 1.31 -18.12 5.24
N GLY A 130 0.72 -17.40 4.29
CA GLY A 130 -0.39 -17.88 3.48
C GLY A 130 0.05 -18.51 2.16
N ASP A 131 0.98 -17.90 1.44
CA ASP A 131 1.45 -18.38 0.13
C ASP A 131 2.88 -17.95 -0.18
N ILE A 132 3.53 -18.71 -1.06
CA ILE A 132 4.86 -18.40 -1.61
C ILE A 132 4.80 -18.57 -3.13
N LYS A 133 5.17 -17.52 -3.86
CA LYS A 133 5.28 -17.57 -5.32
C LYS A 133 6.68 -17.20 -5.77
N ARG A 134 7.28 -18.07 -6.56
CA ARG A 134 8.56 -17.83 -7.22
C ARG A 134 8.33 -17.32 -8.64
N PHE A 135 9.07 -16.29 -9.05
CA PHE A 135 9.10 -15.79 -10.42
C PHE A 135 10.40 -16.20 -11.12
N ASP A 136 10.37 -16.29 -12.45
CA ASP A 136 11.54 -16.65 -13.26
C ASP A 136 12.68 -15.63 -13.13
N SER A 137 12.36 -14.40 -12.76
CA SER A 137 13.34 -13.35 -12.44
C SER A 137 14.15 -13.61 -11.16
N GLY A 138 13.79 -14.64 -10.38
CA GLY A 138 14.38 -14.90 -9.06
C GLY A 138 13.71 -14.15 -7.90
N VAL A 139 12.76 -13.28 -8.19
CA VAL A 139 11.92 -12.63 -7.16
C VAL A 139 11.04 -13.68 -6.48
N VAL A 140 10.88 -13.59 -5.18
CA VAL A 140 9.94 -14.39 -4.40
C VAL A 140 8.89 -13.48 -3.79
N LEU A 141 7.63 -13.78 -4.03
CA LEU A 141 6.50 -13.13 -3.35
C LEU A 141 6.09 -13.99 -2.16
N LEU A 142 6.13 -13.40 -0.98
CA LEU A 142 5.62 -13.97 0.25
C LEU A 142 4.30 -13.27 0.59
N THR A 143 3.24 -14.05 0.74
CA THR A 143 1.94 -13.55 1.17
C THR A 143 1.70 -13.94 2.62
N TYR A 144 1.55 -12.95 3.48
CA TYR A 144 1.27 -13.14 4.90
C TYR A 144 -0.14 -12.66 5.24
N LEU A 145 -0.78 -13.38 6.15
CA LEU A 145 -2.09 -13.08 6.72
C LEU A 145 -1.93 -12.68 8.19
N PRO A 146 -2.82 -11.86 8.74
CA PRO A 146 -2.88 -11.61 10.18
C PRO A 146 -2.97 -12.93 10.96
N ALA A 147 -2.22 -13.02 12.07
CA ALA A 147 -2.25 -14.18 12.97
C ALA A 147 -3.40 -14.06 13.98
#